data_88c9d80cba5f066386674c6126334d6f
#
_entry.id   88c9d80cba5f066386674c6126334d6f
#
_cell.length_a   1.000
_cell.length_b   1.000
_cell.length_c   1.000
_cell.angle_alpha   90.00
_cell.angle_beta   90.00
_cell.angle_gamma   90.00
#
_symmetry.space_group_name_H-M   'P 1'
#
loop_
_entity.id
_entity.type
_entity.pdbx_description
1 polymer ?
#
loop_
_entity_poly.entity_id
_entity_poly.type
_entity_poly.pdbx_seq_one_letter_code
_entity_poly.pdbx_strand_id
1 'polypeptide(L)'
;WREKIEKAWKAGVTRGRYRYVWSHDGERAGVEFLADKIHARRGYRWINPVHEVIVPDGAEKSAIIGGLTLHHYPDPSKSRAAYLPLLELAVSEDPNNDRNAHYLGREYYFRGMYDKAIKELSRHLALPSAVWREERAASMRYIAASYRALGNSPEAEKWYVRAYLESPDSREPAFDYARMLYAEGNYAGAVFWINKALAVTVRTLSYISS
;
A
#
# COMPACT_ATOMS: atom_id res chain seq x y z
N TRP A 1 18.35 -21.67 -5.94
CA TRP A 1 17.17 -20.93 -6.44
C TRP A 1 16.85 -21.27 -7.91
N ARG A 2 17.85 -21.48 -8.76
CA ARG A 2 17.70 -21.80 -10.19
C ARG A 2 16.84 -23.04 -10.42
N GLU A 3 17.17 -24.15 -9.79
CA GLU A 3 16.42 -25.40 -9.90
C GLU A 3 14.94 -25.26 -9.53
N LYS A 4 14.63 -24.43 -8.51
CA LYS A 4 13.25 -24.15 -8.10
C LYS A 4 12.46 -23.42 -9.17
N ILE A 5 13.10 -22.45 -9.87
CA ILE A 5 12.51 -21.74 -10.99
C ILE A 5 12.28 -22.69 -12.15
N GLU A 6 13.31 -23.46 -12.56
CA GLU A 6 13.24 -24.41 -13.67
C GLU A 6 12.14 -25.47 -13.45
N LYS A 7 11.99 -25.95 -12.21
CA LYS A 7 10.92 -26.90 -11.84
C LYS A 7 9.52 -26.28 -12.01
N ALA A 8 9.33 -25.02 -11.68
CA ALA A 8 8.05 -24.32 -11.79
C ALA A 8 7.76 -23.82 -13.21
N TRP A 9 8.80 -23.58 -14.02
CA TRP A 9 8.72 -23.01 -15.36
C TRP A 9 8.32 -24.05 -16.42
N LYS A 10 7.04 -24.43 -16.40
CA LYS A 10 6.46 -25.35 -17.38
C LYS A 10 6.13 -24.65 -18.69
N ALA A 11 5.80 -25.42 -19.73
CA ALA A 11 5.44 -24.88 -21.03
C ALA A 11 4.34 -23.81 -20.95
N GLY A 12 4.60 -22.65 -21.52
CA GLY A 12 3.71 -21.50 -21.56
C GLY A 12 3.71 -20.62 -20.28
N VAL A 13 4.45 -20.99 -19.23
CA VAL A 13 4.64 -20.09 -18.08
C VAL A 13 5.49 -18.89 -18.50
N THR A 14 5.00 -17.69 -18.19
CA THR A 14 5.67 -16.43 -18.54
C THR A 14 6.01 -15.59 -17.30
N ARG A 15 5.38 -15.87 -16.12
CA ARG A 15 5.67 -15.20 -14.86
C ARG A 15 5.78 -16.19 -13.70
N GLY A 16 6.78 -16.02 -12.86
CA GLY A 16 6.97 -16.76 -11.61
C GLY A 16 6.65 -15.89 -10.40
N ARG A 17 5.79 -16.40 -9.50
CA ARG A 17 5.50 -15.78 -8.21
C ARG A 17 6.22 -16.51 -7.11
N TYR A 18 6.79 -15.77 -6.17
CA TYR A 18 7.57 -16.33 -5.06
C TYR A 18 7.30 -15.56 -3.77
N ARG A 19 7.59 -16.20 -2.64
CA ARG A 19 7.45 -15.58 -1.33
C ARG A 19 8.48 -14.45 -1.17
N TYR A 20 8.00 -13.27 -0.82
CA TYR A 20 8.83 -12.09 -0.53
C TYR A 20 8.57 -11.64 0.90
N VAL A 21 9.61 -11.60 1.71
CA VAL A 21 9.56 -11.09 3.08
C VAL A 21 10.07 -9.64 3.04
N TRP A 22 9.13 -8.70 3.16
CA TRP A 22 9.40 -7.27 3.09
C TRP A 22 10.03 -6.72 4.36
N SER A 23 9.56 -7.18 5.53
CA SER A 23 10.06 -6.73 6.83
C SER A 23 10.24 -7.90 7.77
N HIS A 24 11.02 -7.68 8.81
CA HIS A 24 11.30 -8.66 9.85
C HIS A 24 10.96 -8.08 11.22
N ASP A 25 10.45 -8.92 12.12
CA ASP A 25 10.29 -8.68 13.54
C ASP A 25 11.21 -9.64 14.28
N GLY A 26 12.43 -9.18 14.57
CA GLY A 26 13.53 -10.03 14.96
C GLY A 26 13.85 -11.05 13.85
N GLU A 27 13.83 -12.35 14.20
CA GLU A 27 14.05 -13.44 13.23
C GLU A 27 12.77 -13.85 12.47
N ARG A 28 11.61 -13.34 12.87
CA ARG A 28 10.33 -13.68 12.24
C ARG A 28 10.05 -12.81 11.02
N ALA A 29 9.39 -13.40 10.03
CA ALA A 29 8.83 -12.63 8.94
C ALA A 29 7.71 -11.72 9.48
N GLY A 30 7.83 -10.42 9.23
CA GLY A 30 6.78 -9.44 9.49
C GLY A 30 5.80 -9.36 8.33
N VAL A 31 5.96 -8.38 7.44
CA VAL A 31 5.15 -8.27 6.23
C VAL A 31 5.70 -9.21 5.15
N GLU A 32 4.83 -10.05 4.61
CA GLU A 32 5.17 -10.94 3.50
C GLU A 32 4.06 -11.03 2.45
N PHE A 33 4.45 -11.24 1.21
CA PHE A 33 3.52 -11.38 0.08
C PHE A 33 4.14 -12.18 -1.07
N LEU A 34 3.35 -12.51 -2.09
CA LEU A 34 3.85 -13.10 -3.32
C LEU A 34 4.33 -12.01 -4.27
N ALA A 35 5.65 -11.89 -4.44
CA ALA A 35 6.24 -11.03 -5.45
C ALA A 35 6.28 -11.74 -6.80
N ASP A 36 6.33 -10.96 -7.89
CA ASP A 36 6.16 -11.41 -9.26
C ASP A 36 7.23 -10.86 -10.24
N LYS A 37 8.42 -10.55 -9.70
CA LYS A 37 9.53 -9.93 -10.49
C LYS A 37 10.31 -10.93 -11.36
N ILE A 38 9.96 -12.23 -11.35
CA ILE A 38 10.55 -13.24 -12.21
C ILE A 38 9.62 -13.43 -13.42
N HIS A 39 10.10 -13.07 -14.61
CA HIS A 39 9.28 -13.11 -15.81
C HIS A 39 10.10 -13.52 -17.04
N ALA A 40 9.44 -13.87 -18.14
CA ALA A 40 10.06 -14.16 -19.41
C ALA A 40 10.85 -12.94 -19.92
N ARG A 41 11.94 -13.18 -20.63
CA ARG A 41 12.84 -12.13 -21.11
C ARG A 41 12.16 -11.17 -22.12
N ARG A 42 11.10 -11.61 -22.77
CA ARG A 42 10.36 -10.84 -23.79
C ARG A 42 8.87 -10.84 -23.47
N GLY A 43 8.14 -9.85 -23.99
CA GLY A 43 6.69 -9.72 -23.80
C GLY A 43 6.32 -9.08 -22.45
N TYR A 44 7.23 -8.31 -21.85
CA TYR A 44 7.01 -7.54 -20.63
C TYR A 44 7.67 -6.18 -20.74
N ARG A 45 7.06 -5.17 -20.12
CA ARG A 45 7.62 -3.83 -19.94
C ARG A 45 7.43 -3.34 -18.53
N TRP A 46 8.32 -2.50 -18.07
CA TRP A 46 8.18 -1.75 -16.82
C TRP A 46 7.37 -0.49 -17.07
N ILE A 47 6.47 -0.18 -16.15
CA ILE A 47 5.70 1.05 -16.12
C ILE A 47 5.87 1.71 -14.75
N ASN A 48 5.61 3.02 -14.70
CA ASN A 48 5.79 3.95 -13.60
C ASN A 48 7.28 4.20 -13.25
N PRO A 49 7.68 5.48 -13.08
CA PRO A 49 9.06 5.85 -12.73
C PRO A 49 9.41 5.52 -11.27
N VAL A 50 8.38 5.31 -10.42
CA VAL A 50 8.49 4.90 -9.01
C VAL A 50 7.42 3.84 -8.74
N HIS A 51 7.69 2.92 -7.80
CA HIS A 51 6.81 1.77 -7.59
C HIS A 51 6.57 0.98 -8.89
N GLU A 52 7.64 0.73 -9.61
CA GLU A 52 7.63 0.11 -10.93
C GLU A 52 6.83 -1.20 -10.92
N VAL A 53 5.99 -1.35 -11.92
CA VAL A 53 5.19 -2.53 -12.17
C VAL A 53 5.61 -3.16 -13.49
N ILE A 54 5.76 -4.48 -13.49
CA ILE A 54 5.96 -5.25 -14.71
C ILE A 54 4.59 -5.62 -15.25
N VAL A 55 4.30 -5.19 -16.48
CA VAL A 55 3.06 -5.54 -17.19
C VAL A 55 3.37 -6.39 -18.41
N PRO A 56 2.54 -7.42 -18.71
CA PRO A 56 2.69 -8.20 -19.93
C PRO A 56 2.18 -7.41 -21.14
N ASP A 57 2.79 -7.64 -22.30
CA ASP A 57 2.32 -7.09 -23.60
C ASP A 57 1.20 -7.93 -24.22
N GLY A 58 0.86 -9.06 -23.62
CA GLY A 58 -0.16 -10.00 -24.11
C GLY A 58 -0.61 -10.96 -23.01
N ALA A 59 -1.08 -12.14 -23.40
CA ALA A 59 -1.54 -13.16 -22.46
C ALA A 59 -0.41 -13.63 -21.52
N GLU A 60 -0.73 -13.72 -20.23
CA GLU A 60 0.17 -14.15 -19.18
C GLU A 60 -0.26 -15.48 -18.58
N LYS A 61 0.70 -16.36 -18.33
CA LYS A 61 0.52 -17.55 -17.52
C LYS A 61 1.50 -17.53 -16.37
N SER A 62 1.00 -17.42 -15.14
CA SER A 62 1.83 -17.39 -13.95
C SER A 62 1.91 -18.76 -13.26
N ALA A 63 3.04 -19.02 -12.59
CA ALA A 63 3.24 -20.18 -11.72
C ALA A 63 3.83 -19.77 -10.37
N ILE A 64 3.49 -20.50 -9.30
CA ILE A 64 4.12 -20.31 -7.98
C ILE A 64 5.41 -21.11 -7.94
N ILE A 65 6.51 -20.45 -7.56
CA ILE A 65 7.81 -21.08 -7.38
C ILE A 65 7.92 -21.53 -5.93
N GLY A 66 7.55 -22.79 -5.69
CA GLY A 66 7.55 -23.37 -4.35
C GLY A 66 8.95 -23.38 -3.70
N GLY A 67 8.99 -23.02 -2.42
CA GLY A 67 10.23 -23.00 -1.62
C GLY A 67 11.23 -21.90 -2.00
N LEU A 68 10.89 -20.98 -2.90
CA LEU A 68 11.68 -19.78 -3.14
C LEU A 68 11.18 -18.66 -2.23
N THR A 69 12.08 -18.17 -1.38
CA THR A 69 11.82 -16.99 -0.53
C THR A 69 12.93 -15.97 -0.75
N LEU A 70 12.57 -14.73 -0.91
CA LEU A 70 13.48 -13.59 -0.96
C LEU A 70 13.23 -12.71 0.26
N HIS A 71 14.30 -12.41 1.00
CA HIS A 71 14.24 -11.52 2.17
C HIS A 71 14.77 -10.15 1.78
N HIS A 72 14.00 -9.11 2.09
CA HIS A 72 14.41 -7.73 1.91
C HIS A 72 15.01 -7.19 3.20
N TYR A 73 16.21 -6.66 3.07
CA TYR A 73 16.88 -5.90 4.13
C TYR A 73 17.06 -4.47 3.62
N PRO A 74 16.38 -3.48 4.22
CA PRO A 74 16.49 -2.10 3.77
C PRO A 74 17.93 -1.58 3.98
N ASP A 75 18.41 -0.85 2.99
CA ASP A 75 19.67 -0.14 3.08
C ASP A 75 19.43 1.27 3.65
N PRO A 76 19.80 1.55 4.91
CA PRO A 76 19.52 2.82 5.54
C PRO A 76 20.36 3.97 4.95
N SER A 77 21.43 3.66 4.20
CA SER A 77 22.26 4.68 3.56
C SER A 77 21.65 5.26 2.27
N LYS A 78 20.62 4.59 1.70
CA LYS A 78 19.97 5.06 0.47
C LYS A 78 19.13 6.30 0.73
N SER A 79 19.50 7.40 0.09
CA SER A 79 18.70 8.61 0.08
C SER A 79 17.37 8.40 -0.67
N ARG A 80 16.27 8.87 -0.06
CA ARG A 80 14.95 8.95 -0.71
C ARG A 80 14.65 10.33 -1.28
N ALA A 81 15.67 11.19 -1.42
CA ALA A 81 15.49 12.57 -1.84
C ALA A 81 14.82 12.70 -3.22
N ALA A 82 15.19 11.83 -4.17
CA ALA A 82 14.64 11.83 -5.52
C ALA A 82 13.21 11.27 -5.61
N TYR A 83 12.67 10.70 -4.52
CA TYR A 83 11.41 9.96 -4.56
C TYR A 83 10.20 10.87 -4.82
N LEU A 84 10.12 12.01 -4.12
CA LEU A 84 9.02 12.97 -4.30
C LEU A 84 9.02 13.59 -5.71
N PRO A 85 10.14 14.12 -6.25
CA PRO A 85 10.15 14.64 -7.62
C PRO A 85 9.75 13.62 -8.69
N LEU A 86 10.10 12.34 -8.50
CA LEU A 86 9.70 11.29 -9.42
C LEU A 86 8.20 10.96 -9.34
N LEU A 87 7.58 11.04 -8.15
CA LEU A 87 6.14 10.90 -8.01
C LEU A 87 5.39 12.09 -8.60
N GLU A 88 5.88 13.31 -8.40
CA GLU A 88 5.31 14.51 -9.01
C GLU A 88 5.38 14.43 -10.55
N LEU A 89 6.50 13.93 -11.10
CA LEU A 89 6.64 13.67 -12.53
C LEU A 89 5.64 12.61 -13.00
N ALA A 90 5.54 11.47 -12.30
CA ALA A 90 4.63 10.38 -12.66
C ALA A 90 3.17 10.85 -12.74
N VAL A 91 2.74 11.69 -11.80
CA VAL A 91 1.38 12.28 -11.80
C VAL A 91 1.22 13.32 -12.92
N SER A 92 2.27 14.07 -13.26
CA SER A 92 2.22 15.03 -14.36
C SER A 92 2.14 14.35 -15.73
N GLU A 93 2.80 13.20 -15.90
CA GLU A 93 2.77 12.40 -17.12
C GLU A 93 1.46 11.64 -17.32
N ASP A 94 0.87 11.14 -16.22
CA ASP A 94 -0.42 10.44 -16.24
C ASP A 94 -1.30 10.87 -15.05
N PRO A 95 -2.03 12.00 -15.18
CA PRO A 95 -2.89 12.52 -14.12
C PRO A 95 -4.05 11.61 -13.73
N ASN A 96 -4.43 10.67 -14.59
CA ASN A 96 -5.55 9.75 -14.35
C ASN A 96 -5.12 8.42 -13.70
N ASN A 97 -3.84 8.26 -13.42
CA ASN A 97 -3.31 7.10 -12.74
C ASN A 97 -3.56 7.20 -11.23
N ASP A 98 -4.53 6.43 -10.74
CA ASP A 98 -4.95 6.40 -9.33
C ASP A 98 -3.80 5.96 -8.42
N ARG A 99 -3.04 4.95 -8.84
CA ARG A 99 -1.89 4.47 -8.08
C ARG A 99 -0.84 5.56 -7.85
N ASN A 100 -0.47 6.31 -8.90
CA ASN A 100 0.49 7.41 -8.79
C ASN A 100 -0.05 8.53 -7.88
N ALA A 101 -1.34 8.84 -7.99
CA ALA A 101 -2.01 9.83 -7.14
C ALA A 101 -1.99 9.40 -5.65
N HIS A 102 -2.32 8.13 -5.36
CA HIS A 102 -2.25 7.59 -4.00
C HIS A 102 -0.83 7.71 -3.43
N TYR A 103 0.19 7.27 -4.17
CA TYR A 103 1.58 7.30 -3.69
C TYR A 103 2.11 8.71 -3.51
N LEU A 104 1.76 9.64 -4.40
CA LEU A 104 2.17 11.05 -4.26
C LEU A 104 1.54 11.67 -3.01
N GLY A 105 0.25 11.47 -2.80
CA GLY A 105 -0.44 11.98 -1.61
C GLY A 105 0.12 11.40 -0.32
N ARG A 106 0.41 10.10 -0.30
CA ARG A 106 1.07 9.43 0.82
C ARG A 106 2.48 9.97 1.09
N GLU A 107 3.27 10.23 0.04
CA GLU A 107 4.61 10.79 0.19
C GLU A 107 4.56 12.22 0.75
N TYR A 108 3.58 13.04 0.31
CA TYR A 108 3.35 14.36 0.92
C TYR A 108 3.05 14.24 2.41
N TYR A 109 2.21 13.28 2.82
CA TYR A 109 1.93 13.02 4.23
C TYR A 109 3.21 12.68 5.02
N PHE A 110 4.03 11.75 4.54
CA PHE A 110 5.27 11.36 5.22
C PHE A 110 6.30 12.48 5.33
N ARG A 111 6.21 13.48 4.45
CA ARG A 111 7.05 14.69 4.50
C ARG A 111 6.43 15.84 5.31
N GLY A 112 5.31 15.63 5.97
CA GLY A 112 4.62 16.67 6.74
C GLY A 112 3.94 17.74 5.89
N MET A 113 3.79 17.52 4.57
CA MET A 113 3.14 18.44 3.63
C MET A 113 1.63 18.20 3.62
N TYR A 114 0.97 18.36 4.78
CA TYR A 114 -0.37 17.85 5.02
C TYR A 114 -1.44 18.43 4.10
N ASP A 115 -1.40 19.73 3.78
CA ASP A 115 -2.35 20.35 2.84
C ASP A 115 -2.24 19.74 1.43
N LYS A 116 -1.00 19.51 0.96
CA LYS A 116 -0.76 18.83 -0.31
C LYS A 116 -1.23 17.37 -0.28
N ALA A 117 -1.01 16.68 0.83
CA ALA A 117 -1.48 15.30 1.04
C ALA A 117 -3.00 15.22 0.95
N ILE A 118 -3.72 16.08 1.67
CA ILE A 118 -5.19 16.15 1.63
C ILE A 118 -5.68 16.41 0.20
N LYS A 119 -5.11 17.39 -0.48
CA LYS A 119 -5.51 17.75 -1.85
C LYS A 119 -5.31 16.57 -2.81
N GLU A 120 -4.13 15.95 -2.80
CA GLU A 120 -3.79 14.89 -3.75
C GLU A 120 -4.54 13.59 -3.47
N LEU A 121 -4.68 13.20 -2.19
CA LEU A 121 -5.46 12.02 -1.81
C LEU A 121 -6.96 12.21 -2.07
N SER A 122 -7.49 13.43 -1.93
CA SER A 122 -8.87 13.74 -2.32
C SER A 122 -9.04 13.64 -3.84
N ARG A 123 -8.03 14.06 -4.62
CA ARG A 123 -8.02 13.86 -6.08
C ARG A 123 -8.00 12.38 -6.43
N HIS A 124 -7.15 11.57 -5.78
CA HIS A 124 -7.13 10.11 -5.94
C HIS A 124 -8.54 9.52 -5.75
N LEU A 125 -9.22 9.85 -4.65
CA LEU A 125 -10.56 9.33 -4.35
C LEU A 125 -11.63 9.69 -5.39
N ALA A 126 -11.42 10.76 -6.17
CA ALA A 126 -12.30 11.22 -7.23
C ALA A 126 -12.00 10.59 -8.60
N LEU A 127 -10.86 9.90 -8.77
CA LEU A 127 -10.51 9.25 -10.04
C LEU A 127 -11.42 8.04 -10.29
N PRO A 128 -11.98 7.89 -11.52
CA PRO A 128 -12.81 6.73 -11.86
C PRO A 128 -12.07 5.39 -11.79
N SER A 129 -10.75 5.40 -11.97
CA SER A 129 -9.89 4.21 -11.86
C SER A 129 -9.63 3.77 -10.42
N ALA A 130 -9.80 4.65 -9.43
CA ALA A 130 -9.58 4.37 -8.02
C ALA A 130 -10.71 3.50 -7.44
N VAL A 131 -10.77 2.24 -7.85
CA VAL A 131 -11.83 1.29 -7.47
C VAL A 131 -11.41 0.31 -6.37
N TRP A 132 -10.13 0.25 -6.05
CA TRP A 132 -9.62 -0.66 -5.02
C TRP A 132 -9.91 -0.10 -3.63
N ARG A 133 -10.86 -0.74 -2.93
CA ARG A 133 -11.42 -0.26 -1.67
C ARG A 133 -10.38 -0.08 -0.56
N GLU A 134 -9.45 -1.00 -0.44
CA GLU A 134 -8.39 -0.96 0.57
C GLU A 134 -7.43 0.22 0.32
N GLU A 135 -7.08 0.54 -0.92
CA GLU A 135 -6.26 1.70 -1.26
C GLU A 135 -7.02 3.00 -1.04
N ARG A 136 -8.31 3.04 -1.37
CA ARG A 136 -9.19 4.18 -1.07
C ARG A 136 -9.28 4.43 0.43
N ALA A 137 -9.50 3.37 1.22
CA ALA A 137 -9.51 3.45 2.69
C ALA A 137 -8.16 3.93 3.23
N ALA A 138 -7.04 3.47 2.68
CA ALA A 138 -5.71 3.96 3.04
C ALA A 138 -5.55 5.46 2.75
N SER A 139 -6.02 5.94 1.58
CA SER A 139 -6.03 7.37 1.26
C SER A 139 -6.84 8.18 2.26
N MET A 140 -8.02 7.70 2.63
CA MET A 140 -8.88 8.35 3.65
C MET A 140 -8.20 8.39 5.02
N ARG A 141 -7.47 7.35 5.41
CA ARG A 141 -6.68 7.31 6.65
C ARG A 141 -5.57 8.37 6.65
N TYR A 142 -4.84 8.53 5.54
CA TYR A 142 -3.80 9.57 5.42
C TYR A 142 -4.39 10.98 5.40
N ILE A 143 -5.57 11.19 4.81
CA ILE A 143 -6.31 12.45 4.90
C ILE A 143 -6.67 12.73 6.36
N ALA A 144 -7.24 11.75 7.06
CA ALA A 144 -7.58 11.87 8.48
C ALA A 144 -6.35 12.23 9.34
N ALA A 145 -5.26 11.50 9.15
CA ALA A 145 -4.00 11.76 9.86
C ALA A 145 -3.42 13.14 9.55
N SER A 146 -3.58 13.63 8.32
CA SER A 146 -3.17 14.96 7.91
C SER A 146 -4.00 16.05 8.61
N TYR A 147 -5.34 15.91 8.66
CA TYR A 147 -6.20 16.82 9.41
C TYR A 147 -5.87 16.83 10.90
N ARG A 148 -5.60 15.66 11.48
CA ARG A 148 -5.17 15.56 12.87
C ARG A 148 -3.86 16.31 13.12
N ALA A 149 -2.88 16.16 12.23
CA ALA A 149 -1.60 16.86 12.33
C ALA A 149 -1.74 18.38 12.20
N LEU A 150 -2.76 18.85 11.47
CA LEU A 150 -3.14 20.26 11.36
C LEU A 150 -4.02 20.75 12.52
N GLY A 151 -4.31 19.91 13.53
CA GLY A 151 -5.13 20.26 14.69
C GLY A 151 -6.64 20.24 14.43
N ASN A 152 -7.09 19.70 13.30
CA ASN A 152 -8.52 19.62 12.94
C ASN A 152 -9.09 18.22 13.25
N SER A 153 -9.23 17.91 14.54
CA SER A 153 -9.77 16.64 15.01
C SER A 153 -11.17 16.31 14.47
N PRO A 154 -12.14 17.27 14.36
CA PRO A 154 -13.46 16.96 13.81
C PRO A 154 -13.43 16.45 12.35
N GLU A 155 -12.59 17.02 11.50
CA GLU A 155 -12.43 16.51 10.14
C GLU A 155 -11.68 15.18 10.11
N ALA A 156 -10.65 15.00 10.95
CA ALA A 156 -9.93 13.74 11.08
C ALA A 156 -10.89 12.59 11.45
N GLU A 157 -11.78 12.80 12.42
CA GLU A 157 -12.78 11.82 12.83
C GLU A 157 -13.68 11.40 11.67
N LYS A 158 -14.23 12.38 10.92
CA LYS A 158 -15.07 12.08 9.75
C LYS A 158 -14.37 11.22 8.73
N TRP A 159 -13.09 11.49 8.48
CA TRP A 159 -12.31 10.74 7.49
C TRP A 159 -11.92 9.34 7.99
N TYR A 160 -11.63 9.14 9.28
CA TYR A 160 -11.42 7.80 9.82
C TYR A 160 -12.69 6.95 9.75
N VAL A 161 -13.86 7.51 10.07
CA VAL A 161 -15.14 6.81 9.92
C VAL A 161 -15.41 6.45 8.46
N ARG A 162 -15.16 7.37 7.51
CA ARG A 162 -15.28 7.06 6.08
C ARG A 162 -14.35 5.94 5.64
N ALA A 163 -13.10 5.94 6.11
CA ALA A 163 -12.14 4.88 5.81
C ALA A 163 -12.62 3.52 6.30
N TYR A 164 -13.21 3.46 7.49
CA TYR A 164 -13.80 2.23 8.02
C TYR A 164 -15.01 1.77 7.19
N LEU A 165 -15.88 2.68 6.79
CA LEU A 165 -17.04 2.34 5.98
C LEU A 165 -16.66 1.92 4.55
N GLU A 166 -15.57 2.48 4.01
CA GLU A 166 -15.03 2.09 2.70
C GLU A 166 -14.49 0.64 2.70
N SER A 167 -13.77 0.24 3.76
CA SER A 167 -13.19 -1.09 3.89
C SER A 167 -13.33 -1.64 5.33
N PRO A 168 -14.53 -2.10 5.72
CA PRO A 168 -14.80 -2.58 7.07
C PRO A 168 -14.08 -3.90 7.41
N ASP A 169 -13.64 -4.62 6.37
CA ASP A 169 -12.86 -5.86 6.50
C ASP A 169 -11.36 -5.61 6.69
N SER A 170 -10.92 -4.34 6.65
CA SER A 170 -9.58 -3.92 7.00
C SER A 170 -9.55 -3.44 8.46
N ARG A 171 -8.57 -3.90 9.25
CA ARG A 171 -8.45 -3.51 10.65
C ARG A 171 -7.87 -2.11 10.87
N GLU A 172 -7.06 -1.65 9.93
CA GLU A 172 -6.27 -0.42 10.04
C GLU A 172 -7.13 0.84 10.21
N PRO A 173 -8.27 1.05 9.52
CA PRO A 173 -9.09 2.23 9.72
C PRO A 173 -9.62 2.33 11.16
N ALA A 174 -10.12 1.21 11.71
CA ALA A 174 -10.62 1.16 13.08
C ALA A 174 -9.49 1.33 14.11
N PHE A 175 -8.33 0.75 13.86
CA PHE A 175 -7.15 0.87 14.71
C PHE A 175 -6.63 2.30 14.76
N ASP A 176 -6.47 2.98 13.61
CA ASP A 176 -5.98 4.35 13.56
C ASP A 176 -6.93 5.32 14.26
N TYR A 177 -8.24 5.10 14.11
CA TYR A 177 -9.23 5.92 14.79
C TYR A 177 -9.21 5.68 16.31
N ALA A 178 -9.09 4.42 16.74
CA ALA A 178 -8.92 4.11 18.16
C ALA A 178 -7.69 4.81 18.76
N ARG A 179 -6.56 4.83 18.04
CA ARG A 179 -5.34 5.54 18.47
C ARG A 179 -5.54 7.05 18.59
N MET A 180 -6.30 7.65 17.69
CA MET A 180 -6.64 9.07 17.77
C MET A 180 -7.46 9.35 19.02
N LEU A 181 -8.57 8.62 19.25
CA LEU A 181 -9.45 8.77 20.40
C LEU A 181 -8.71 8.56 21.71
N TYR A 182 -7.83 7.57 21.78
CA TYR A 182 -7.00 7.32 22.95
C TYR A 182 -6.09 8.54 23.27
N ALA A 183 -5.45 9.10 22.25
CA ALA A 183 -4.58 10.27 22.42
C ALA A 183 -5.36 11.54 22.85
N GLU A 184 -6.65 11.61 22.56
CA GLU A 184 -7.54 12.71 22.96
C GLU A 184 -8.25 12.45 24.31
N GLY A 185 -7.93 11.33 24.98
CA GLY A 185 -8.52 10.96 26.29
C GLY A 185 -9.91 10.32 26.18
N ASN A 186 -10.43 10.09 24.99
CA ASN A 186 -11.70 9.37 24.79
C ASN A 186 -11.45 7.85 24.84
N TYR A 187 -11.21 7.34 26.06
CA TYR A 187 -10.88 5.93 26.26
C TYR A 187 -12.04 4.98 25.93
N ALA A 188 -13.27 5.38 26.20
CA ALA A 188 -14.45 4.56 25.86
C ALA A 188 -14.59 4.38 24.34
N GLY A 189 -14.45 5.45 23.57
CA GLY A 189 -14.43 5.41 22.12
C GLY A 189 -13.25 4.58 21.59
N ALA A 190 -12.06 4.75 22.18
CA ALA A 190 -10.88 3.98 21.80
C ALA A 190 -11.09 2.47 22.00
N VAL A 191 -11.66 2.04 23.14
CA VAL A 191 -11.99 0.63 23.39
C VAL A 191 -13.03 0.10 22.40
N PHE A 192 -14.05 0.89 22.07
CA PHE A 192 -15.04 0.48 21.07
C PHE A 192 -14.40 0.21 19.71
N TRP A 193 -13.56 1.13 19.22
CA TRP A 193 -12.94 1.01 17.91
C TRP A 193 -11.82 -0.02 17.83
N ILE A 194 -11.04 -0.21 18.92
CA ILE A 194 -10.03 -1.29 18.94
C ILE A 194 -10.68 -2.66 18.91
N ASN A 195 -11.85 -2.85 19.53
CA ASN A 195 -12.60 -4.09 19.44
C ASN A 195 -13.11 -4.35 18.01
N LYS A 196 -13.48 -3.30 17.25
CA LYS A 196 -13.80 -3.43 15.82
C LYS A 196 -12.59 -3.90 15.02
N ALA A 197 -11.40 -3.36 15.28
CA ALA A 197 -10.17 -3.80 14.62
C ALA A 197 -9.80 -5.26 14.96
N LEU A 198 -9.95 -5.67 16.22
CA LEU A 198 -9.67 -7.03 16.69
C LEU A 198 -10.65 -8.07 16.14
N ALA A 199 -11.89 -7.67 15.85
CA ALA A 199 -12.90 -8.56 15.26
C ALA A 199 -12.59 -8.92 13.79
N VAL A 200 -11.71 -8.19 13.11
CA VAL A 200 -11.26 -8.52 11.75
C VAL A 200 -10.29 -9.69 11.81
N THR A 201 -10.76 -10.87 11.39
CA THR A 201 -9.96 -12.12 11.40
C THR A 201 -9.32 -12.41 10.05
N VAL A 202 -9.78 -11.79 8.97
CA VAL A 202 -9.24 -11.99 7.62
C VAL A 202 -7.89 -11.28 7.52
N ARG A 203 -6.83 -12.04 7.23
CA ARG A 203 -5.55 -11.46 6.82
C ARG A 203 -5.64 -11.16 5.31
N THR A 204 -5.79 -9.90 4.97
CA THR A 204 -5.52 -9.48 3.60
C THR A 204 -4.00 -9.51 3.40
N LEU A 205 -3.53 -10.25 2.39
CA LEU A 205 -2.11 -10.28 2.00
C LEU A 205 -1.75 -9.07 1.11
N SER A 206 -2.51 -7.99 1.20
CA SER A 206 -2.22 -6.76 0.48
C SER A 206 -1.23 -5.93 1.30
N TYR A 207 -0.20 -5.39 0.64
CA TYR A 207 0.82 -4.55 1.29
C TYR A 207 0.25 -3.22 1.86
N ILE A 208 -1.01 -2.92 1.59
CA ILE A 208 -1.74 -1.75 2.12
C ILE A 208 -2.25 -2.03 3.54
N SER A 209 -2.31 -3.30 3.93
CA SER A 209 -2.74 -3.75 5.26
C SER A 209 -1.58 -3.97 6.23
N SER A 210 -0.49 -3.27 6.09
CA SER A 210 0.69 -3.36 6.96
C SER A 210 0.86 -2.15 7.86
#